data_a59700620bf174306c625b4c46a61e56
#
_entry.id   a59700620bf174306c625b4c46a61e56
#
_cell.length_a   1.000
_cell.length_b   1.000
_cell.length_c   1.000
_cell.angle_alpha   90.00
_cell.angle_beta   90.00
_cell.angle_gamma   90.00
#
_symmetry.space_group_name_H-M   'P 1'
#
loop_
_entity.id
_entity.type
_entity.pdbx_description
1 polymer ?
#
loop_
_entity_poly.entity_id
_entity_poly.type
_entity_poly.pdbx_seq_one_letter_code
_entity_poly.pdbx_strand_id
1 'polypeptide(L)'
;MQNNNLKLKEIKTPKGNFVTINNDLYIPEALEKYGGWENEVYDECIKYLKENSVIIEVGAHIGTHTIPFAKYCHRGYVFAFEMQRFINQILNFNIIYNQVNNVQTFQEAVTDVDERFVTNDFRYDVEGINSGNTKIQFMDHGSGFLPIYKCRLDTKFSHLQKLDLIKIDVECHEHFVIEGGLNLIEKHKPVIMTEYHTIKTEHTNGNKHLIKELLPNYSWKEIIGKYQLNNKEVYNFNMIGTPND
;
A
#
# COMPACT_ATOMS: atom_id res chain seq x y z
N MET A 1 -15.31 -31.53 -2.95
CA MET A 1 -15.36 -30.39 -3.86
C MET A 1 -15.32 -29.15 -2.99
N GLN A 2 -14.23 -28.37 -3.01
CA GLN A 2 -14.21 -27.09 -2.34
C GLN A 2 -15.19 -26.18 -3.09
N ASN A 3 -16.26 -25.74 -2.42
CA ASN A 3 -17.11 -24.68 -2.92
C ASN A 3 -16.26 -23.40 -2.94
N ASN A 4 -15.67 -23.08 -4.07
CA ASN A 4 -14.98 -21.83 -4.29
C ASN A 4 -16.02 -20.71 -4.34
N ASN A 5 -16.35 -20.12 -3.20
CA ASN A 5 -17.23 -18.95 -3.10
C ASN A 5 -16.54 -17.63 -3.47
N LEU A 6 -15.31 -17.71 -3.99
CA LEU A 6 -14.59 -16.54 -4.46
C LEU A 6 -15.32 -15.95 -5.66
N LYS A 7 -15.82 -14.73 -5.51
CA LYS A 7 -16.45 -13.96 -6.59
C LYS A 7 -15.70 -12.66 -6.77
N LEU A 8 -15.41 -12.34 -8.03
CA LEU A 8 -14.85 -11.04 -8.41
C LEU A 8 -15.97 -10.11 -8.86
N LYS A 9 -15.78 -8.83 -8.63
CA LYS A 9 -16.68 -7.74 -9.01
C LYS A 9 -15.92 -6.67 -9.75
N GLU A 10 -16.48 -6.20 -10.86
CA GLU A 10 -15.99 -5.03 -11.59
C GLU A 10 -16.69 -3.77 -11.07
N ILE A 11 -15.91 -2.72 -10.80
CA ILE A 11 -16.41 -1.41 -10.37
C ILE A 11 -15.70 -0.33 -11.19
N LYS A 12 -16.49 0.53 -11.82
CA LYS A 12 -16.01 1.67 -12.61
C LYS A 12 -16.09 2.95 -11.80
N THR A 13 -14.99 3.67 -11.74
CA THR A 13 -14.87 4.92 -10.98
C THR A 13 -14.19 6.00 -11.83
N PRO A 14 -14.29 7.27 -11.45
CA PRO A 14 -13.53 8.35 -12.11
C PRO A 14 -12.01 8.16 -12.06
N LYS A 15 -11.49 7.46 -11.02
CA LYS A 15 -10.06 7.21 -10.83
C LYS A 15 -9.56 6.01 -11.64
N GLY A 16 -10.45 5.06 -11.96
CA GLY A 16 -10.09 3.86 -12.71
C GLY A 16 -11.19 2.80 -12.69
N ASN A 17 -10.98 1.74 -13.45
CA ASN A 17 -11.82 0.55 -13.44
C ASN A 17 -11.13 -0.52 -12.60
N PHE A 18 -11.83 -1.10 -11.64
CA PHE A 18 -11.24 -2.04 -10.69
C PHE A 18 -12.00 -3.35 -10.68
N VAL A 19 -11.27 -4.45 -10.77
CA VAL A 19 -11.75 -5.76 -10.34
C VAL A 19 -11.33 -5.94 -8.89
N THR A 20 -12.26 -6.36 -8.06
CA THR A 20 -12.06 -6.58 -6.63
C THR A 20 -12.73 -7.88 -6.17
N ILE A 21 -12.41 -8.33 -4.97
CA ILE A 21 -13.08 -9.46 -4.31
C ILE A 21 -14.44 -8.99 -3.83
N ASN A 22 -15.52 -9.61 -4.34
CA ASN A 22 -16.89 -9.15 -4.08
C ASN A 22 -17.32 -9.21 -2.60
N ASN A 23 -16.75 -10.13 -1.84
CA ASN A 23 -17.04 -10.31 -0.41
C ASN A 23 -16.02 -9.61 0.52
N ASP A 24 -15.15 -8.76 -0.04
CA ASP A 24 -14.33 -7.86 0.79
C ASP A 24 -15.22 -6.81 1.49
N LEU A 25 -14.90 -6.54 2.75
CA LEU A 25 -15.76 -5.72 3.63
C LEU A 25 -15.79 -4.24 3.24
N TYR A 26 -14.68 -3.69 2.71
CA TYR A 26 -14.53 -2.24 2.63
C TYR A 26 -14.29 -1.72 1.23
N ILE A 27 -13.39 -2.33 0.48
CA ILE A 27 -12.92 -1.80 -0.79
C ILE A 27 -14.04 -1.72 -1.85
N PRO A 28 -14.88 -2.77 -2.06
CA PRO A 28 -15.95 -2.68 -3.07
C PRO A 28 -16.94 -1.56 -2.78
N GLU A 29 -17.39 -1.46 -1.52
CA GLU A 29 -18.36 -0.43 -1.12
C GLU A 29 -17.76 0.98 -1.21
N ALA A 30 -16.49 1.16 -0.82
CA ALA A 30 -15.82 2.44 -0.92
C ALA A 30 -15.68 2.90 -2.38
N LEU A 31 -15.29 2.00 -3.28
CA LEU A 31 -15.20 2.29 -4.70
C LEU A 31 -16.55 2.69 -5.31
N GLU A 32 -17.63 2.00 -4.93
CA GLU A 32 -18.99 2.29 -5.42
C GLU A 32 -19.54 3.61 -4.87
N LYS A 33 -19.33 3.86 -3.59
CA LYS A 33 -19.94 4.98 -2.89
C LYS A 33 -19.16 6.28 -3.02
N TYR A 34 -17.82 6.19 -2.98
CA TYR A 34 -16.93 7.35 -2.96
C TYR A 34 -16.06 7.49 -4.22
N GLY A 35 -16.14 6.52 -5.15
CA GLY A 35 -15.35 6.54 -6.38
C GLY A 35 -13.86 6.28 -6.19
N GLY A 36 -13.45 5.81 -5.03
CA GLY A 36 -12.06 5.52 -4.68
C GLY A 36 -11.93 5.07 -3.24
N TRP A 37 -10.73 4.63 -2.88
CA TRP A 37 -10.31 4.34 -1.51
C TRP A 37 -9.40 5.45 -1.02
N GLU A 38 -9.59 5.95 0.19
CA GLU A 38 -8.77 7.00 0.82
C GLU A 38 -8.51 8.19 -0.14
N ASN A 39 -9.59 8.78 -0.64
CA ASN A 39 -9.49 9.88 -1.60
C ASN A 39 -8.68 11.06 -1.06
N GLU A 40 -8.75 11.33 0.25
CA GLU A 40 -7.99 12.37 0.93
C GLU A 40 -6.47 12.12 0.91
N VAL A 41 -6.05 10.85 0.95
CA VAL A 41 -4.64 10.46 0.82
C VAL A 41 -4.14 10.77 -0.59
N TYR A 42 -4.90 10.34 -1.61
CA TYR A 42 -4.57 10.65 -3.01
C TYR A 42 -4.53 12.17 -3.25
N ASP A 43 -5.58 12.89 -2.83
CA ASP A 43 -5.72 14.34 -3.05
C ASP A 43 -4.64 15.15 -2.33
N GLU A 44 -4.11 14.65 -1.21
CA GLU A 44 -2.97 15.28 -0.56
C GLU A 44 -1.67 14.97 -1.30
N CYS A 45 -1.43 13.71 -1.68
CA CYS A 45 -0.20 13.31 -2.37
C CYS A 45 0.02 14.08 -3.69
N ILE A 46 -1.02 14.25 -4.51
CA ILE A 46 -0.88 14.91 -5.82
C ILE A 46 -0.43 16.36 -5.75
N LYS A 47 -0.58 17.04 -4.59
CA LYS A 47 -0.08 18.41 -4.38
C LYS A 47 1.44 18.52 -4.48
N TYR A 48 2.14 17.42 -4.25
CA TYR A 48 3.61 17.32 -4.27
C TYR A 48 4.14 16.63 -5.54
N LEU A 49 3.25 16.12 -6.40
CA LEU A 49 3.62 15.36 -7.58
C LEU A 49 3.57 16.21 -8.85
N LYS A 50 4.33 15.75 -9.84
CA LYS A 50 4.36 16.26 -11.22
C LYS A 50 4.14 15.09 -12.18
N GLU A 51 3.82 15.39 -13.43
CA GLU A 51 3.60 14.37 -14.47
C GLU A 51 4.79 13.40 -14.64
N ASN A 52 6.01 13.81 -14.29
CA ASN A 52 7.22 13.01 -14.39
C ASN A 52 7.72 12.49 -13.01
N SER A 53 6.88 12.48 -11.99
CA SER A 53 7.26 12.00 -10.67
C SER A 53 7.45 10.49 -10.64
N VAL A 54 8.38 10.06 -9.79
CA VAL A 54 8.67 8.65 -9.51
C VAL A 54 8.17 8.34 -8.11
N ILE A 55 7.40 7.26 -8.01
CA ILE A 55 6.69 6.87 -6.79
C ILE A 55 7.06 5.43 -6.43
N ILE A 56 7.29 5.19 -5.15
CA ILE A 56 7.28 3.85 -4.55
C ILE A 56 6.01 3.75 -3.70
N GLU A 57 5.20 2.74 -3.97
CA GLU A 57 3.99 2.41 -3.19
C GLU A 57 4.17 1.05 -2.55
N VAL A 58 4.13 1.00 -1.22
CA VAL A 58 4.24 -0.22 -0.42
C VAL A 58 2.88 -0.51 0.22
N GLY A 59 2.32 -1.69 -0.09
CA GLY A 59 0.94 -2.04 0.22
C GLY A 59 -0.02 -1.52 -0.87
N ALA A 60 0.25 -1.90 -2.13
CA ALA A 60 -0.53 -1.42 -3.28
C ALA A 60 -1.94 -2.04 -3.38
N HIS A 61 -2.17 -3.15 -2.68
CA HIS A 61 -3.43 -3.90 -2.71
C HIS A 61 -3.89 -4.15 -4.16
N ILE A 62 -5.15 -3.89 -4.51
CA ILE A 62 -5.67 -4.05 -5.88
C ILE A 62 -5.37 -2.84 -6.80
N GLY A 63 -4.60 -1.85 -6.33
CA GLY A 63 -4.15 -0.71 -7.12
C GLY A 63 -5.03 0.53 -7.05
N THR A 64 -5.80 0.71 -5.98
CA THR A 64 -6.71 1.86 -5.81
C THR A 64 -6.00 3.21 -5.78
N HIS A 65 -4.72 3.24 -5.38
CA HIS A 65 -3.83 4.40 -5.50
C HIS A 65 -2.83 4.26 -6.66
N THR A 66 -2.30 3.07 -6.90
CA THR A 66 -1.35 2.79 -8.00
C THR A 66 -1.83 3.33 -9.34
N ILE A 67 -3.09 3.01 -9.71
CA ILE A 67 -3.65 3.37 -11.01
C ILE A 67 -3.83 4.88 -11.16
N PRO A 68 -4.48 5.61 -10.24
CA PRO A 68 -4.58 7.06 -10.35
C PRO A 68 -3.22 7.77 -10.26
N PHE A 69 -2.26 7.28 -9.47
CA PHE A 69 -0.89 7.80 -9.47
C PHE A 69 -0.22 7.62 -10.84
N ALA A 70 -0.31 6.43 -11.42
CA ALA A 70 0.28 6.15 -12.73
C ALA A 70 -0.33 7.00 -13.84
N LYS A 71 -1.64 7.23 -13.80
CA LYS A 71 -2.34 8.13 -14.73
C LYS A 71 -1.92 9.60 -14.57
N TYR A 72 -1.76 10.07 -13.33
CA TYR A 72 -1.30 11.43 -13.05
C TYR A 72 0.17 11.60 -13.45
N CYS A 73 1.02 10.68 -13.05
CA CYS A 73 2.46 10.69 -13.34
C CYS A 73 2.78 9.98 -14.68
N HIS A 74 2.02 10.25 -15.73
CA HIS A 74 2.10 9.52 -17.02
C HIS A 74 3.45 9.63 -17.74
N ARG A 75 4.34 10.55 -17.34
CA ARG A 75 5.73 10.70 -17.80
C ARG A 75 6.74 10.25 -16.74
N GLY A 76 6.27 9.80 -15.60
CA GLY A 76 7.02 9.24 -14.49
C GLY A 76 6.85 7.74 -14.38
N TYR A 77 7.01 7.21 -13.16
CA TYR A 77 6.94 5.77 -12.92
C TYR A 77 6.43 5.43 -11.52
N VAL A 78 5.69 4.32 -11.38
CA VAL A 78 5.23 3.81 -10.09
C VAL A 78 5.80 2.41 -9.88
N PHE A 79 6.48 2.20 -8.75
CA PHE A 79 6.94 0.92 -8.25
C PHE A 79 5.99 0.46 -7.14
N ALA A 80 5.19 -0.57 -7.40
CA ALA A 80 4.09 -1.01 -6.53
C ALA A 80 4.39 -2.37 -5.89
N PHE A 81 4.37 -2.43 -4.56
CA PHE A 81 4.61 -3.65 -3.79
C PHE A 81 3.30 -4.16 -3.19
N GLU A 82 2.99 -5.41 -3.46
CA GLU A 82 1.89 -6.14 -2.83
C GLU A 82 2.31 -7.58 -2.57
N MET A 83 2.45 -7.95 -1.30
CA MET A 83 3.00 -9.25 -0.92
C MET A 83 2.03 -10.42 -1.10
N GLN A 84 0.72 -10.16 -0.98
CA GLN A 84 -0.31 -11.17 -1.12
C GLN A 84 -0.42 -11.61 -2.58
N ARG A 85 -0.09 -12.88 -2.85
CA ARG A 85 -0.05 -13.43 -4.22
C ARG A 85 -1.31 -13.16 -5.03
N PHE A 86 -2.47 -13.46 -4.47
CA PHE A 86 -3.73 -13.33 -5.19
C PHE A 86 -4.11 -11.86 -5.42
N ILE A 87 -3.91 -11.00 -4.43
CA ILE A 87 -4.16 -9.56 -4.55
C ILE A 87 -3.20 -8.94 -5.57
N ASN A 88 -1.92 -9.36 -5.59
CA ASN A 88 -0.97 -8.92 -6.61
C ASN A 88 -1.39 -9.33 -8.03
N GLN A 89 -2.01 -10.49 -8.20
CA GLN A 89 -2.58 -10.88 -9.51
C GLN A 89 -3.74 -9.96 -9.92
N ILE A 90 -4.61 -9.58 -8.98
CA ILE A 90 -5.68 -8.60 -9.23
C ILE A 90 -5.09 -7.22 -9.56
N LEU A 91 -4.08 -6.77 -8.82
CA LEU A 91 -3.35 -5.53 -9.10
C LEU A 91 -2.83 -5.51 -10.54
N ASN A 92 -2.14 -6.56 -10.96
CA ASN A 92 -1.61 -6.67 -12.32
C ASN A 92 -2.73 -6.66 -13.38
N PHE A 93 -3.84 -7.35 -13.12
CA PHE A 93 -5.00 -7.30 -14.00
C PHE A 93 -5.56 -5.87 -14.10
N ASN A 94 -5.73 -5.19 -12.98
CA ASN A 94 -6.26 -3.83 -12.93
C ASN A 94 -5.35 -2.82 -13.66
N ILE A 95 -4.02 -2.98 -13.58
CA ILE A 95 -3.05 -2.19 -14.34
C ILE A 95 -3.28 -2.33 -15.84
N ILE A 96 -3.36 -3.58 -16.33
CA ILE A 96 -3.62 -3.87 -17.74
C ILE A 96 -4.99 -3.35 -18.16
N TYR A 97 -6.01 -3.58 -17.32
CA TYR A 97 -7.38 -3.17 -17.60
C TYR A 97 -7.55 -1.66 -17.72
N ASN A 98 -6.76 -0.88 -16.98
CA ASN A 98 -6.71 0.58 -17.07
C ASN A 98 -5.71 1.11 -18.11
N GLN A 99 -5.02 0.23 -18.85
CA GLN A 99 -4.05 0.57 -19.91
C GLN A 99 -2.91 1.48 -19.40
N VAL A 100 -2.52 1.36 -18.15
CA VAL A 100 -1.34 2.05 -17.62
C VAL A 100 -0.10 1.19 -17.87
N ASN A 101 0.98 1.80 -18.36
CA ASN A 101 2.19 1.12 -18.79
C ASN A 101 3.46 1.59 -18.05
N ASN A 102 3.31 2.51 -17.12
CA ASN A 102 4.37 3.09 -16.29
C ASN A 102 4.32 2.59 -14.84
N VAL A 103 3.95 1.32 -14.66
CA VAL A 103 3.92 0.65 -13.35
C VAL A 103 4.73 -0.63 -13.40
N GLN A 104 5.54 -0.86 -12.38
CA GLN A 104 6.16 -2.16 -12.12
C GLN A 104 5.69 -2.67 -10.77
N THR A 105 5.16 -3.89 -10.74
CA THR A 105 4.71 -4.55 -9.52
C THR A 105 5.74 -5.52 -8.99
N PHE A 106 5.75 -5.69 -7.65
CA PHE A 106 6.57 -6.66 -6.94
C PHE A 106 5.71 -7.45 -5.96
N GLN A 107 5.75 -8.78 -6.05
CA GLN A 107 5.15 -9.66 -5.05
C GLN A 107 6.15 -9.90 -3.91
N GLU A 108 6.47 -8.84 -3.19
CA GLU A 108 7.46 -8.82 -2.13
C GLU A 108 6.95 -8.04 -0.93
N ALA A 109 7.45 -8.37 0.26
CA ALA A 109 7.22 -7.61 1.48
C ALA A 109 8.40 -6.66 1.72
N VAL A 110 8.13 -5.36 1.77
CA VAL A 110 9.17 -4.37 2.09
C VAL A 110 9.34 -4.29 3.61
N THR A 111 10.60 -4.36 4.05
CA THR A 111 10.98 -4.34 5.47
C THR A 111 12.43 -3.87 5.63
N ASP A 112 13.00 -4.02 6.83
CA ASP A 112 14.37 -3.66 7.20
C ASP A 112 15.42 -4.74 6.89
N VAL A 113 15.00 -5.90 6.36
CA VAL A 113 15.89 -7.02 6.04
C VAL A 113 15.64 -7.57 4.64
N ASP A 114 16.69 -8.14 4.02
CA ASP A 114 16.60 -8.93 2.78
C ASP A 114 16.57 -10.41 3.15
N GLU A 115 15.41 -11.04 3.05
CA GLU A 115 15.22 -12.42 3.49
C GLU A 115 14.16 -13.13 2.63
N ARG A 116 14.23 -14.45 2.58
CA ARG A 116 13.17 -15.29 2.05
C ARG A 116 12.46 -16.00 3.20
N PHE A 117 11.14 -15.94 3.22
CA PHE A 117 10.35 -16.78 4.11
C PHE A 117 9.25 -17.52 3.34
N VAL A 118 8.65 -18.52 3.98
CA VAL A 118 7.58 -19.34 3.40
C VAL A 118 6.34 -19.20 4.25
N THR A 119 5.19 -19.04 3.62
CA THR A 119 3.90 -18.86 4.28
C THR A 119 2.82 -19.70 3.61
N ASN A 120 1.68 -19.84 4.26
CA ASN A 120 0.47 -20.32 3.64
C ASN A 120 -0.22 -19.20 2.84
N ASP A 121 -0.94 -19.57 1.78
CA ASP A 121 -1.75 -18.61 1.03
C ASP A 121 -2.92 -18.14 1.88
N PHE A 122 -3.36 -16.91 1.66
CA PHE A 122 -4.53 -16.35 2.32
C PHE A 122 -5.80 -16.97 1.76
N ARG A 123 -6.82 -17.04 2.60
CA ARG A 123 -8.14 -17.50 2.21
C ARG A 123 -9.01 -16.30 1.86
N TYR A 124 -9.40 -16.20 0.58
CA TYR A 124 -10.25 -15.14 0.05
C TYR A 124 -11.70 -15.61 -0.21
N ASP A 125 -11.98 -16.88 0.06
CA ASP A 125 -13.27 -17.54 -0.14
C ASP A 125 -14.20 -17.49 1.09
N VAL A 126 -13.79 -16.74 2.12
CA VAL A 126 -14.57 -16.55 3.36
C VAL A 126 -15.42 -15.29 3.26
N GLU A 127 -16.61 -15.35 3.88
CA GLU A 127 -17.52 -14.21 3.93
C GLU A 127 -16.99 -13.13 4.88
N GLY A 128 -17.10 -11.86 4.47
CA GLY A 128 -16.68 -10.72 5.29
C GLY A 128 -15.17 -10.58 5.45
N ILE A 129 -14.41 -10.95 4.44
CA ILE A 129 -12.94 -10.78 4.45
C ILE A 129 -12.57 -9.28 4.42
N ASN A 130 -11.52 -8.93 5.15
CA ASN A 130 -10.80 -7.68 4.99
C ASN A 130 -9.43 -7.99 4.39
N SER A 131 -9.32 -7.98 3.07
CA SER A 131 -8.08 -8.33 2.37
C SER A 131 -6.98 -7.27 2.53
N GLY A 132 -7.33 -6.05 2.89
CA GLY A 132 -6.38 -4.98 3.20
C GLY A 132 -5.68 -5.17 4.56
N ASN A 133 -6.32 -5.79 5.56
CA ASN A 133 -5.77 -5.94 6.90
C ASN A 133 -4.88 -7.18 7.05
N THR A 134 -3.88 -7.31 6.19
CA THR A 134 -2.95 -8.43 6.22
C THR A 134 -1.60 -8.00 6.80
N LYS A 135 -1.21 -8.63 7.91
CA LYS A 135 0.01 -8.28 8.65
C LYS A 135 1.09 -9.35 8.48
N ILE A 136 2.28 -8.95 8.06
CA ILE A 136 3.41 -9.85 7.87
C ILE A 136 3.81 -10.59 9.16
N GLN A 137 3.66 -9.97 10.31
CA GLN A 137 3.99 -10.53 11.61
C GLN A 137 3.11 -11.71 12.05
N PHE A 138 1.91 -11.85 11.44
CA PHE A 138 1.00 -12.95 11.73
C PHE A 138 1.08 -14.08 10.70
N MET A 139 2.00 -13.99 9.75
CA MET A 139 2.21 -15.06 8.79
C MET A 139 2.94 -16.22 9.45
N ASP A 140 2.46 -17.44 9.19
CA ASP A 140 3.07 -18.67 9.70
C ASP A 140 4.41 -18.89 9.00
N HIS A 141 5.49 -18.72 9.77
CA HIS A 141 6.85 -18.87 9.29
C HIS A 141 7.26 -20.35 9.34
N GLY A 142 7.35 -20.98 8.20
CA GLY A 142 8.05 -22.27 8.06
C GLY A 142 7.22 -23.49 7.73
N SER A 143 5.88 -23.43 7.74
CA SER A 143 5.01 -24.57 7.38
C SER A 143 4.32 -24.45 6.02
N GLY A 144 4.39 -23.28 5.38
CA GLY A 144 3.69 -22.98 4.13
C GLY A 144 4.46 -23.35 2.86
N PHE A 145 3.79 -23.24 1.72
CA PHE A 145 4.33 -23.57 0.39
C PHE A 145 4.62 -22.33 -0.46
N LEU A 146 4.18 -21.13 -0.05
CA LEU A 146 4.36 -19.90 -0.82
C LEU A 146 5.61 -19.16 -0.36
N PRO A 147 6.64 -19.04 -1.22
CA PRO A 147 7.78 -18.20 -0.93
C PRO A 147 7.38 -16.72 -1.08
N ILE A 148 7.68 -15.93 -0.06
CA ILE A 148 7.66 -14.48 -0.10
C ILE A 148 9.08 -13.97 0.16
N TYR A 149 9.50 -12.98 -0.62
CA TYR A 149 10.78 -12.31 -0.42
C TYR A 149 10.53 -11.04 0.37
N LYS A 150 11.28 -10.86 1.44
CA LYS A 150 11.44 -9.59 2.12
C LYS A 150 12.55 -8.82 1.45
N CYS A 151 12.37 -7.54 1.24
CA CYS A 151 13.39 -6.70 0.65
C CYS A 151 13.47 -5.34 1.32
N ARG A 152 14.69 -4.79 1.33
CA ARG A 152 14.95 -3.41 1.72
C ARG A 152 14.84 -2.49 0.51
N LEU A 153 14.25 -1.32 0.68
CA LEU A 153 14.22 -0.30 -0.37
C LEU A 153 15.63 0.15 -0.75
N ASP A 154 16.53 0.28 0.23
CA ASP A 154 17.93 0.66 0.02
C ASP A 154 18.67 -0.28 -0.92
N THR A 155 18.48 -1.59 -0.76
CA THR A 155 19.10 -2.59 -1.61
C THR A 155 18.48 -2.59 -3.00
N LYS A 156 17.15 -2.60 -3.06
CA LYS A 156 16.40 -2.75 -4.31
C LYS A 156 16.53 -1.53 -5.23
N PHE A 157 16.56 -0.33 -4.66
CA PHE A 157 16.55 0.93 -5.40
C PHE A 157 17.84 1.77 -5.26
N SER A 158 18.95 1.15 -4.88
CA SER A 158 20.26 1.83 -4.77
C SER A 158 20.67 2.61 -6.05
N HIS A 159 20.25 2.10 -7.21
CA HIS A 159 20.50 2.68 -8.53
C HIS A 159 19.54 3.81 -8.93
N LEU A 160 18.45 4.02 -8.18
CA LEU A 160 17.43 5.00 -8.55
C LEU A 160 18.00 6.42 -8.57
N GLN A 161 17.66 7.18 -9.62
CA GLN A 161 18.17 8.55 -9.80
C GLN A 161 17.18 9.61 -9.33
N LYS A 162 15.91 9.25 -9.16
CA LYS A 162 14.84 10.15 -8.75
C LYS A 162 13.80 9.38 -7.94
N LEU A 163 13.33 10.00 -6.87
CA LEU A 163 12.20 9.51 -6.07
C LEU A 163 11.49 10.74 -5.46
N ASP A 164 10.21 10.89 -5.75
CA ASP A 164 9.43 12.03 -5.32
C ASP A 164 8.44 11.70 -4.18
N LEU A 165 7.93 10.47 -4.14
CA LEU A 165 6.97 10.02 -3.12
C LEU A 165 7.22 8.56 -2.73
N ILE A 166 7.12 8.28 -1.43
CA ILE A 166 6.91 6.92 -0.90
C ILE A 166 5.55 6.92 -0.20
N LYS A 167 4.60 6.07 -0.68
CA LYS A 167 3.37 5.75 0.06
C LYS A 167 3.54 4.41 0.77
N ILE A 168 3.22 4.36 2.05
CA ILE A 168 3.37 3.17 2.90
C ILE A 168 2.06 2.90 3.63
N ASP A 169 1.53 1.68 3.45
CA ASP A 169 0.28 1.23 4.02
C ASP A 169 0.36 -0.30 4.18
N VAL A 170 0.94 -0.74 5.28
CA VAL A 170 1.35 -2.14 5.50
C VAL A 170 0.98 -2.67 6.89
N GLU A 171 -0.09 -2.11 7.45
CA GLU A 171 -0.75 -2.64 8.63
C GLU A 171 0.19 -2.84 9.83
N CYS A 172 0.69 -1.73 10.36
CA CYS A 172 1.59 -1.62 11.53
C CYS A 172 3.06 -2.01 11.27
N HIS A 173 3.49 -2.16 10.01
CA HIS A 173 4.88 -2.48 9.65
C HIS A 173 5.64 -1.29 9.03
N GLU A 174 5.06 -0.10 9.02
CA GLU A 174 5.52 1.09 8.30
C GLU A 174 6.91 1.54 8.74
N HIS A 175 7.22 1.48 10.04
CA HIS A 175 8.54 1.86 10.56
C HIS A 175 9.66 0.96 10.04
N PHE A 176 9.43 -0.35 9.85
CA PHE A 176 10.40 -1.26 9.26
C PHE A 176 10.62 -0.98 7.77
N VAL A 177 9.58 -0.58 7.05
CA VAL A 177 9.72 -0.11 5.66
C VAL A 177 10.64 1.10 5.59
N ILE A 178 10.46 2.07 6.50
CA ILE A 178 11.30 3.27 6.59
C ILE A 178 12.74 2.90 6.97
N GLU A 179 12.95 2.05 7.98
CA GLU A 179 14.28 1.55 8.38
C GLU A 179 15.02 0.90 7.20
N GLY A 180 14.31 0.10 6.39
CA GLY A 180 14.86 -0.53 5.19
C GLY A 180 15.13 0.43 4.03
N GLY A 181 14.73 1.70 4.14
CA GLY A 181 14.84 2.72 3.10
C GLY A 181 15.57 4.01 3.52
N LEU A 182 16.22 4.05 4.68
CA LEU A 182 16.81 5.28 5.23
C LEU A 182 17.83 5.94 4.29
N ASN A 183 18.70 5.17 3.64
CA ASN A 183 19.69 5.72 2.70
C ASN A 183 19.02 6.28 1.44
N LEU A 184 17.98 5.61 0.94
CA LEU A 184 17.20 6.06 -0.21
C LEU A 184 16.44 7.35 0.12
N ILE A 185 15.86 7.41 1.33
CA ILE A 185 15.13 8.58 1.83
C ILE A 185 16.08 9.77 2.03
N GLU A 186 17.24 9.56 2.63
CA GLU A 186 18.26 10.60 2.82
C GLU A 186 18.77 11.16 1.48
N LYS A 187 19.01 10.26 0.52
CA LYS A 187 19.51 10.63 -0.82
C LYS A 187 18.52 11.47 -1.62
N HIS A 188 17.24 11.08 -1.61
CA HIS A 188 16.23 11.65 -2.51
C HIS A 188 15.29 12.64 -1.82
N LYS A 189 15.21 12.61 -0.50
CA LYS A 189 14.29 13.44 0.31
C LYS A 189 12.86 13.44 -0.24
N PRO A 190 12.27 12.26 -0.51
CA PRO A 190 10.91 12.18 -1.06
C PRO A 190 9.89 12.67 -0.04
N VAL A 191 8.71 13.03 -0.49
CA VAL A 191 7.54 13.11 0.38
C VAL A 191 7.18 11.70 0.87
N ILE A 192 6.80 11.56 2.14
CA ILE A 192 6.39 10.28 2.72
C ILE A 192 4.91 10.36 3.10
N MET A 193 4.07 9.54 2.49
CA MET A 193 2.70 9.33 2.92
C MET A 193 2.61 7.97 3.61
N THR A 194 2.15 7.93 4.86
CA THR A 194 2.11 6.67 5.61
C THR A 194 0.90 6.58 6.51
N GLU A 195 0.30 5.38 6.59
CA GLU A 195 -0.61 5.05 7.69
C GLU A 195 0.13 5.07 9.03
N TYR A 196 -0.58 5.35 10.12
CA TYR A 196 -0.02 5.28 11.45
C TYR A 196 -1.04 4.80 12.48
N HIS A 197 -0.52 4.21 13.54
CA HIS A 197 -1.30 3.76 14.70
C HIS A 197 -0.83 4.47 15.96
N THR A 198 -1.78 5.02 16.74
CA THR A 198 -1.49 5.75 17.98
C THR A 198 -1.53 4.88 19.23
N ILE A 199 -2.31 3.80 19.19
CA ILE A 199 -2.60 2.97 20.35
C ILE A 199 -1.86 1.64 20.25
N LYS A 200 -1.12 1.32 21.33
CA LYS A 200 -0.59 -0.03 21.53
C LYS A 200 -1.75 -0.93 21.95
N THR A 201 -2.17 -1.81 21.07
CA THR A 201 -3.11 -2.90 21.37
C THR A 201 -2.36 -4.24 21.35
N GLU A 202 -3.02 -5.34 21.68
CA GLU A 202 -2.45 -6.69 21.48
C GLU A 202 -2.06 -6.95 20.01
N HIS A 203 -2.61 -6.17 19.08
CA HIS A 203 -2.43 -6.32 17.64
C HIS A 203 -1.74 -5.13 16.96
N THR A 204 -1.47 -4.04 17.67
CA THR A 204 -0.80 -2.85 17.13
C THR A 204 0.19 -2.28 18.13
N ASN A 205 1.41 -2.02 17.71
CA ASN A 205 2.46 -1.46 18.57
C ASN A 205 2.57 0.06 18.49
N GLY A 206 1.53 0.79 18.06
CA GLY A 206 1.57 2.24 17.95
C GLY A 206 2.88 2.73 17.32
N ASN A 207 2.91 2.92 15.99
CA ASN A 207 4.17 3.19 15.27
C ASN A 207 4.43 4.66 14.95
N LYS A 208 3.47 5.54 15.25
CA LYS A 208 3.55 6.97 14.93
C LYS A 208 4.82 7.64 15.47
N HIS A 209 5.20 7.34 16.71
CA HIS A 209 6.39 7.92 17.33
C HIS A 209 7.66 7.37 16.71
N LEU A 210 7.72 6.05 16.41
CA LEU A 210 8.86 5.42 15.77
C LEU A 210 9.13 6.02 14.38
N ILE A 211 8.09 6.22 13.59
CA ILE A 211 8.19 6.86 12.27
C ILE A 211 8.82 8.26 12.38
N LYS A 212 8.38 9.06 13.36
CA LYS A 212 8.90 10.41 13.57
C LYS A 212 10.33 10.42 14.10
N GLU A 213 10.70 9.45 14.94
CA GLU A 213 12.06 9.28 15.44
C GLU A 213 13.05 8.88 14.35
N LEU A 214 12.61 8.03 13.40
CA LEU A 214 13.42 7.61 12.24
C LEU A 214 13.66 8.77 11.26
N LEU A 215 12.73 9.71 11.17
CA LEU A 215 12.77 10.83 10.22
C LEU A 215 12.64 12.19 10.95
N PRO A 216 13.62 12.55 11.79
CA PRO A 216 13.57 13.78 12.60
C PRO A 216 13.63 15.06 11.74
N ASN A 217 14.14 14.96 10.50
CA ASN A 217 14.24 16.06 9.54
C ASN A 217 13.00 16.19 8.64
N TYR A 218 11.85 15.62 9.07
CA TYR A 218 10.58 15.72 8.37
C TYR A 218 9.53 16.48 9.20
N SER A 219 8.80 17.37 8.54
CA SER A 219 7.60 18.00 9.08
C SER A 219 6.37 17.18 8.76
N TRP A 220 5.55 16.84 9.76
CA TRP A 220 4.44 15.92 9.64
C TRP A 220 3.08 16.60 9.78
N LYS A 221 2.17 16.32 8.83
CA LYS A 221 0.76 16.70 8.85
C LYS A 221 -0.11 15.44 8.88
N GLU A 222 -1.07 15.38 9.79
CA GLU A 222 -2.03 14.27 9.88
C GLU A 222 -3.16 14.43 8.86
N ILE A 223 -3.61 13.30 8.33
CA ILE A 223 -4.71 13.18 7.38
C ILE A 223 -5.63 12.09 7.91
N ILE A 224 -6.84 12.48 8.24
CA ILE A 224 -7.83 11.57 8.81
C ILE A 224 -8.98 11.41 7.82
N GLY A 225 -9.15 10.21 7.31
CA GLY A 225 -10.29 9.81 6.51
C GLY A 225 -11.45 9.35 7.38
N LYS A 226 -12.66 9.63 6.94
CA LYS A 226 -13.88 9.16 7.60
C LYS A 226 -14.85 8.63 6.54
N TYR A 227 -15.25 7.37 6.70
CA TYR A 227 -16.12 6.65 5.78
C TYR A 227 -17.29 6.01 6.51
N GLN A 228 -18.41 5.88 5.81
CA GLN A 228 -19.55 5.08 6.24
C GLN A 228 -19.60 3.81 5.39
N LEU A 229 -19.09 2.71 5.90
CA LEU A 229 -18.99 1.42 5.21
C LEU A 229 -19.63 0.32 6.07
N ASN A 230 -20.41 -0.56 5.45
CA ASN A 230 -21.13 -1.63 6.13
C ASN A 230 -21.93 -1.15 7.36
N ASN A 231 -22.60 0.00 7.25
CA ASN A 231 -23.34 0.69 8.32
C ASN A 231 -22.48 1.04 9.56
N LYS A 232 -21.17 1.15 9.40
CA LYS A 232 -20.23 1.56 10.45
C LYS A 232 -19.43 2.78 10.02
N GLU A 233 -19.03 3.59 11.00
CA GLU A 233 -18.00 4.60 10.77
C GLU A 233 -16.63 3.92 10.76
N VAL A 234 -15.87 4.15 9.69
CA VAL A 234 -14.48 3.69 9.54
C VAL A 234 -13.58 4.91 9.47
N TYR A 235 -12.53 4.91 10.24
CA TYR A 235 -11.54 5.98 10.28
C TYR A 235 -10.20 5.43 9.81
N ASN A 236 -9.57 6.15 8.87
CA ASN A 236 -8.23 5.87 8.40
C ASN A 236 -7.30 6.98 8.90
N PHE A 237 -6.20 6.61 9.50
CA PHE A 237 -5.23 7.52 10.10
C PHE A 237 -3.95 7.51 9.30
N ASN A 238 -3.76 8.55 8.50
CA ASN A 238 -2.57 8.75 7.68
C ASN A 238 -1.83 10.01 8.11
N MET A 239 -0.55 10.10 7.77
CA MET A 239 0.23 11.33 7.89
C MET A 239 1.16 11.48 6.69
N ILE A 240 1.32 12.75 6.28
CA ILE A 240 2.27 13.12 5.25
C ILE A 240 3.46 13.85 5.87
N GLY A 241 4.65 13.40 5.54
CA GLY A 241 5.92 13.99 5.92
C GLY A 241 6.57 14.67 4.73
N THR A 242 6.99 15.91 4.93
CA THR A 242 7.79 16.67 3.96
C THR A 242 9.17 16.93 4.54
N PRO A 243 10.26 16.77 3.76
CA PRO A 243 11.60 17.07 4.26
C PRO A 243 11.70 18.54 4.65
N ASN A 244 12.39 18.79 5.76
CA ASN A 244 12.78 20.14 6.14
C ASN A 244 13.93 20.62 5.21
N ASP A 245 13.98 21.91 4.92
CA ASP A 245 15.05 22.55 4.13
C ASP A 245 16.43 22.35 4.72
#